data_40c031cf3ea85555a4a4a70b15358da4
#
_entry.id   40c031cf3ea85555a4a4a70b15358da4
#
_cell.length_a   1.000
_cell.length_b   1.000
_cell.length_c   1.000
_cell.angle_alpha   90.00
_cell.angle_beta   90.00
_cell.angle_gamma   90.00
#
_symmetry.space_group_name_H-M   'P 1'
#
loop_
_entity.id
_entity.type
_entity.pdbx_description
1 polymer ?
#
loop_
_entity_poly.entity_id
_entity_poly.type
_entity_poly.pdbx_seq_one_letter_code
_entity_poly.pdbx_strand_id
1 'polypeptide(L)'
;MIRYLRHAEIDKAAWDARLLRCSNRLWYMQSWVLDIASPGWEALVDDVSGAIMPLLWRRKLGVSYLYQPYGLQQQGVFAPQLEGEMSREFLAAVPRRFAYWDIYLNEAMRILAEADERVSENTQQTLLLDKHADALRVGYSKSHRRNLRKGGTDEITGDISAPEFTELFVRTTAARFGGSS
;
A
#
# COMPACT_ATOMS: atom_id res chain seq x y z
N MET A 1 -14.18 -8.77 17.74
CA MET A 1 -14.98 -7.52 17.51
C MET A 1 -14.05 -6.46 16.98
N ILE A 2 -14.40 -5.85 15.85
CA ILE A 2 -13.58 -4.79 15.21
C ILE A 2 -13.68 -3.51 16.03
N ARG A 3 -12.52 -2.97 16.43
CA ARG A 3 -12.42 -1.70 17.17
C ARG A 3 -11.83 -0.64 16.26
N TYR A 4 -12.39 0.56 16.31
CA TYR A 4 -11.82 1.73 15.68
C TYR A 4 -10.88 2.44 16.64
N LEU A 5 -9.68 2.78 16.17
CA LEU A 5 -8.64 3.49 16.91
C LEU A 5 -8.29 4.80 16.18
N ARG A 6 -8.33 5.89 16.93
CA ARG A 6 -7.76 7.17 16.47
C ARG A 6 -6.23 7.10 16.53
N HIS A 7 -5.57 7.95 15.80
CA HIS A 7 -4.10 7.95 15.70
C HIS A 7 -3.39 7.89 17.07
N ALA A 8 -3.84 8.67 18.04
CA ALA A 8 -3.25 8.71 19.39
C ALA A 8 -3.48 7.43 20.20
N GLU A 9 -4.42 6.58 19.80
CA GLU A 9 -4.77 5.31 20.47
C GLU A 9 -4.04 4.11 19.87
N ILE A 10 -3.31 4.32 18.76
CA ILE A 10 -2.59 3.24 18.06
C ILE A 10 -1.27 2.98 18.77
N ASP A 11 -1.14 1.79 19.35
CA ASP A 11 0.15 1.24 19.71
C ASP A 11 0.89 0.78 18.46
N LYS A 12 1.87 1.57 18.03
CA LYS A 12 2.63 1.34 16.79
C LYS A 12 3.45 0.06 16.84
N ALA A 13 3.99 -0.30 17.98
CA ALA A 13 4.74 -1.54 18.13
C ALA A 13 3.81 -2.75 18.01
N ALA A 14 2.63 -2.70 18.63
CA ALA A 14 1.61 -3.73 18.48
C ALA A 14 1.06 -3.80 17.04
N TRP A 15 0.88 -2.65 16.37
CA TRP A 15 0.50 -2.58 14.96
C TRP A 15 1.50 -3.32 14.07
N ASP A 16 2.78 -2.98 14.17
CA ASP A 16 3.85 -3.57 13.36
C ASP A 16 4.01 -5.07 13.63
N ALA A 17 3.88 -5.49 14.91
CA ALA A 17 3.89 -6.90 15.29
C ALA A 17 2.70 -7.69 14.70
N ARG A 18 1.51 -7.08 14.59
CA ARG A 18 0.34 -7.69 13.93
C ARG A 18 0.58 -7.79 12.42
N LEU A 19 1.04 -6.71 11.80
CA LEU A 19 1.35 -6.67 10.36
C LEU A 19 2.32 -7.79 9.97
N LEU A 20 3.36 -8.03 10.77
CA LEU A 20 4.33 -9.10 10.51
C LEU A 20 3.70 -10.50 10.47
N ARG A 21 2.59 -10.72 11.16
CA ARG A 21 1.87 -12.00 11.19
C ARG A 21 0.88 -12.14 10.03
N CYS A 22 0.57 -11.05 9.31
CA CYS A 22 -0.38 -11.08 8.21
C CYS A 22 0.23 -11.78 6.98
N SER A 23 -0.52 -12.69 6.36
CA SER A 23 -0.09 -13.41 5.16
C SER A 23 0.01 -12.50 3.94
N ASN A 24 -0.85 -11.47 3.89
CA ASN A 24 -0.93 -10.46 2.84
C ASN A 24 -0.25 -9.13 3.21
N ARG A 25 0.72 -9.17 4.13
CA ARG A 25 1.44 -7.98 4.58
C ARG A 25 2.18 -7.27 3.44
N LEU A 26 2.17 -5.94 3.51
CA LEU A 26 2.94 -5.07 2.62
C LEU A 26 3.88 -4.23 3.48
N TRP A 27 5.15 -4.14 3.09
CA TRP A 27 6.18 -3.46 3.89
C TRP A 27 5.85 -1.99 4.18
N TYR A 28 5.19 -1.33 3.23
CA TYR A 28 4.82 0.07 3.36
C TYR A 28 3.57 0.31 4.23
N MET A 29 3.01 -0.73 4.85
CA MET A 29 1.98 -0.64 5.88
C MET A 29 2.55 -0.64 7.30
N GLN A 30 3.87 -0.60 7.45
CA GLN A 30 4.52 -0.36 8.75
C GLN A 30 4.17 1.03 9.28
N SER A 31 4.03 1.15 10.59
CA SER A 31 3.56 2.37 11.26
C SER A 31 4.37 3.61 10.91
N TRP A 32 5.70 3.50 10.85
CA TRP A 32 6.57 4.60 10.49
C TRP A 32 6.38 5.10 9.05
N VAL A 33 6.06 4.19 8.11
CA VAL A 33 5.74 4.58 6.72
C VAL A 33 4.41 5.30 6.67
N LEU A 34 3.41 4.79 7.39
CA LEU A 34 2.08 5.40 7.48
C LEU A 34 2.13 6.79 8.11
N ASP A 35 2.99 7.00 9.11
CA ASP A 35 3.20 8.32 9.73
C ASP A 35 3.71 9.36 8.73
N ILE A 36 4.52 8.93 7.75
CA ILE A 36 5.05 9.81 6.70
C ILE A 36 4.01 10.00 5.58
N ALA A 37 3.39 8.91 5.12
CA ALA A 37 2.51 8.93 3.96
C ALA A 37 1.14 9.57 4.23
N SER A 38 0.62 9.40 5.45
CA SER A 38 -0.68 9.92 5.87
C SER A 38 -0.66 10.32 7.35
N PRO A 39 0.03 11.41 7.74
CA PRO A 39 0.10 11.85 9.13
C PRO A 39 -1.27 11.91 9.78
N GLY A 40 -1.40 11.33 10.96
CA GLY A 40 -2.68 11.23 11.67
C GLY A 40 -3.60 10.12 11.16
N TRP A 41 -3.07 9.14 10.43
CA TRP A 41 -3.82 7.93 10.03
C TRP A 41 -4.47 7.25 11.24
N GLU A 42 -5.55 6.54 10.99
CA GLU A 42 -6.33 5.83 12.01
C GLU A 42 -6.45 4.36 11.64
N ALA A 43 -7.05 3.54 12.47
CA ALA A 43 -7.07 2.12 12.25
C ALA A 43 -8.36 1.44 12.68
N LEU A 44 -8.66 0.32 12.01
CA LEU A 44 -9.54 -0.72 12.52
C LEU A 44 -8.67 -1.91 12.92
N VAL A 45 -8.97 -2.50 14.08
CA VAL A 45 -8.27 -3.69 14.59
C VAL A 45 -9.27 -4.69 15.14
N ASP A 46 -9.04 -5.97 14.88
CA ASP A 46 -9.75 -7.05 15.53
C ASP A 46 -8.79 -7.91 16.35
N ASP A 47 -8.99 -7.93 17.67
CA ASP A 47 -8.11 -8.62 18.59
C ASP A 47 -8.26 -10.15 18.51
N VAL A 48 -9.37 -10.64 18.00
CA VAL A 48 -9.67 -12.08 17.89
C VAL A 48 -8.94 -12.69 16.69
N SER A 49 -9.12 -12.12 15.52
CA SER A 49 -8.50 -12.60 14.29
C SER A 49 -7.06 -12.09 14.10
N GLY A 50 -6.68 -11.04 14.83
CA GLY A 50 -5.42 -10.32 14.61
C GLY A 50 -5.42 -9.45 13.36
N ALA A 51 -6.55 -9.32 12.68
CA ALA A 51 -6.67 -8.50 11.47
C ALA A 51 -6.62 -7.00 11.79
N ILE A 52 -6.05 -6.25 10.84
CA ILE A 52 -5.88 -4.80 10.92
C ILE A 52 -6.22 -4.15 9.57
N MET A 53 -6.72 -2.91 9.61
CA MET A 53 -6.93 -2.10 8.42
C MET A 53 -6.54 -0.65 8.72
N PRO A 54 -5.57 -0.06 8.02
CA PRO A 54 -5.27 1.36 8.15
C PRO A 54 -6.36 2.19 7.49
N LEU A 55 -6.69 3.31 8.08
CA LEU A 55 -7.60 4.31 7.54
C LEU A 55 -6.76 5.54 7.19
N LEU A 56 -6.34 5.64 5.94
CA LEU A 56 -5.51 6.74 5.43
C LEU A 56 -6.47 7.81 4.92
N TRP A 57 -6.49 8.95 5.58
CA TRP A 57 -7.52 9.95 5.34
C TRP A 57 -6.99 11.36 5.18
N ARG A 58 -7.77 12.18 4.50
CA ARG A 58 -7.58 13.62 4.36
C ARG A 58 -8.90 14.36 4.57
N ARG A 59 -8.78 15.66 4.75
CA ARG A 59 -9.94 16.56 4.81
C ARG A 59 -9.82 17.62 3.73
N LYS A 60 -10.89 17.77 2.93
CA LYS A 60 -10.98 18.81 1.90
C LYS A 60 -12.38 19.42 1.95
N LEU A 61 -12.48 20.75 1.96
CA LEU A 61 -13.74 21.48 2.01
C LEU A 61 -14.69 21.03 3.14
N GLY A 62 -14.11 20.71 4.31
CA GLY A 62 -14.89 20.23 5.46
C GLY A 62 -15.21 18.72 5.47
N VAL A 63 -15.04 18.02 4.35
CA VAL A 63 -15.34 16.59 4.21
C VAL A 63 -14.10 15.75 4.47
N SER A 64 -14.21 14.76 5.36
CA SER A 64 -13.17 13.74 5.58
C SER A 64 -13.40 12.57 4.62
N TYR A 65 -12.33 12.07 4.02
CA TYR A 65 -12.38 10.97 3.05
C TYR A 65 -11.16 10.08 3.15
N LEU A 66 -11.32 8.80 2.81
CA LEU A 66 -10.20 7.87 2.65
C LEU A 66 -9.61 8.05 1.25
N TYR A 67 -8.28 8.00 1.17
CA TYR A 67 -7.58 8.20 -0.10
C TYR A 67 -6.40 7.25 -0.24
N GLN A 68 -5.88 7.15 -1.48
CA GLN A 68 -4.65 6.44 -1.76
C GLN A 68 -3.47 7.41 -1.69
N PRO A 69 -2.59 7.33 -0.67
CA PRO A 69 -1.39 8.15 -0.61
C PRO A 69 -0.44 7.85 -1.76
N TYR A 70 0.25 8.88 -2.25
CA TYR A 70 1.30 8.71 -3.23
C TYR A 70 2.40 7.78 -2.70
N GLY A 71 2.84 6.83 -3.54
CA GLY A 71 3.89 5.87 -3.18
C GLY A 71 3.38 4.60 -2.48
N LEU A 72 2.15 4.58 -1.98
CA LEU A 72 1.51 3.36 -1.50
C LEU A 72 0.66 2.75 -2.63
N GLN A 73 0.84 1.48 -2.92
CA GLN A 73 0.16 0.84 -4.05
C GLN A 73 -1.20 0.25 -3.68
N GLN A 74 -1.31 -0.32 -2.49
CA GLN A 74 -2.49 -1.01 -2.00
C GLN A 74 -2.66 -0.78 -0.51
N GLN A 75 -3.90 -0.85 -0.03
CA GLN A 75 -4.26 -0.82 1.38
C GLN A 75 -5.44 -1.77 1.64
N GLY A 76 -6.20 -1.59 2.70
CA GLY A 76 -7.32 -2.43 3.07
C GLY A 76 -7.02 -3.34 4.25
N VAL A 77 -7.62 -4.52 4.30
CA VAL A 77 -7.50 -5.45 5.43
C VAL A 77 -6.27 -6.32 5.30
N PHE A 78 -5.48 -6.39 6.37
CA PHE A 78 -4.34 -7.28 6.53
C PHE A 78 -4.63 -8.25 7.67
N ALA A 79 -4.47 -9.55 7.41
CA ALA A 79 -4.79 -10.61 8.38
C ALA A 79 -3.82 -11.78 8.28
N PRO A 80 -3.62 -12.53 9.38
CA PRO A 80 -2.92 -13.82 9.32
C PRO A 80 -3.57 -14.75 8.29
N GLN A 81 -4.91 -14.76 8.28
CA GLN A 81 -5.73 -15.46 7.31
C GLN A 81 -6.93 -14.57 7.00
N LEU A 82 -7.06 -14.14 5.75
CA LEU A 82 -8.19 -13.32 5.31
C LEU A 82 -9.27 -14.24 4.76
N GLU A 83 -10.36 -14.40 5.52
CA GLU A 83 -11.43 -15.34 5.22
C GLU A 83 -12.76 -14.63 4.94
N GLY A 84 -13.55 -15.24 4.05
CA GLY A 84 -14.96 -14.98 3.88
C GLY A 84 -15.38 -13.51 3.90
N GLU A 85 -16.29 -13.21 4.82
CA GLU A 85 -16.91 -11.89 4.97
C GLU A 85 -16.04 -10.87 5.72
N MET A 86 -14.86 -11.25 6.24
CA MET A 86 -14.01 -10.35 7.04
C MET A 86 -13.73 -9.02 6.32
N SER A 87 -13.48 -9.06 5.02
CA SER A 87 -13.27 -7.84 4.22
C SER A 87 -14.47 -6.90 4.30
N ARG A 88 -15.70 -7.44 4.20
CA ARG A 88 -16.93 -6.67 4.28
C ARG A 88 -17.20 -6.15 5.69
N GLU A 89 -16.94 -6.96 6.71
CA GLU A 89 -17.08 -6.55 8.11
C GLU A 89 -16.17 -5.35 8.43
N PHE A 90 -14.93 -5.38 7.97
CA PHE A 90 -14.01 -4.25 8.14
C PHE A 90 -14.46 -3.01 7.37
N LEU A 91 -14.91 -3.15 6.11
CA LEU A 91 -15.41 -2.01 5.35
C LEU A 91 -16.67 -1.42 6.01
N ALA A 92 -17.58 -2.25 6.50
CA ALA A 92 -18.78 -1.82 7.23
C ALA A 92 -18.45 -1.12 8.57
N ALA A 93 -17.31 -1.47 9.19
CA ALA A 93 -16.84 -0.85 10.43
C ALA A 93 -16.14 0.51 10.22
N VAL A 94 -15.91 0.93 8.98
CA VAL A 94 -15.31 2.24 8.70
C VAL A 94 -16.24 3.36 9.20
N PRO A 95 -15.72 4.32 10.00
CA PRO A 95 -16.55 5.40 10.55
C PRO A 95 -17.25 6.21 9.45
N ARG A 96 -18.55 6.46 9.61
CA ARG A 96 -19.38 7.24 8.66
C ARG A 96 -18.90 8.65 8.40
N ARG A 97 -18.00 9.20 9.22
CA ARG A 97 -17.39 10.50 8.98
C ARG A 97 -16.52 10.53 7.72
N PHE A 98 -16.04 9.38 7.26
CA PHE A 98 -15.36 9.24 5.97
C PHE A 98 -16.40 9.06 4.88
N ALA A 99 -16.91 10.18 4.37
CA ALA A 99 -18.05 10.22 3.47
C ALA A 99 -17.76 9.72 2.04
N TYR A 100 -16.47 9.64 1.68
CA TYR A 100 -16.01 9.20 0.36
C TYR A 100 -14.72 8.40 0.49
N TRP A 101 -14.56 7.39 -0.36
CA TRP A 101 -13.36 6.54 -0.39
C TRP A 101 -12.86 6.39 -1.83
N ASP A 102 -11.56 6.65 -2.01
CA ASP A 102 -10.82 6.40 -3.26
C ASP A 102 -9.53 5.66 -2.88
N ILE A 103 -9.63 4.34 -2.78
CA ILE A 103 -8.60 3.47 -2.22
C ILE A 103 -8.39 2.23 -3.09
N TYR A 104 -7.14 1.78 -3.17
CA TYR A 104 -6.78 0.54 -3.85
C TYR A 104 -6.63 -0.58 -2.82
N LEU A 105 -7.57 -1.52 -2.87
CA LEU A 105 -7.57 -2.67 -1.96
C LEU A 105 -6.50 -3.68 -2.38
N ASN A 106 -5.91 -4.36 -1.39
CA ASN A 106 -4.90 -5.38 -1.65
C ASN A 106 -5.53 -6.63 -2.33
N GLU A 107 -4.69 -7.40 -3.03
CA GLU A 107 -5.12 -8.52 -3.86
C GLU A 107 -5.85 -9.65 -3.13
N ALA A 108 -5.66 -9.75 -1.81
CA ALA A 108 -6.33 -10.76 -0.99
C ALA A 108 -7.79 -10.40 -0.70
N MET A 109 -8.17 -9.11 -0.83
CA MET A 109 -9.53 -8.64 -0.61
C MET A 109 -10.36 -8.83 -1.88
N ARG A 110 -11.13 -9.91 -1.92
CA ARG A 110 -12.10 -10.17 -3.00
C ARG A 110 -13.48 -9.69 -2.56
N ILE A 111 -13.90 -8.52 -3.05
CA ILE A 111 -15.21 -7.95 -2.77
C ILE A 111 -16.00 -7.76 -4.06
N LEU A 112 -17.31 -7.96 -3.98
CA LEU A 112 -18.25 -7.57 -5.02
C LEU A 112 -18.78 -6.17 -4.71
N ALA A 113 -19.01 -5.34 -5.72
CA ALA A 113 -19.60 -4.02 -5.53
C ALA A 113 -21.03 -4.11 -4.97
N GLU A 114 -21.37 -3.25 -4.04
CA GLU A 114 -22.72 -3.00 -3.59
C GLU A 114 -23.32 -1.78 -4.31
N ALA A 115 -24.62 -1.50 -4.10
CA ALA A 115 -25.38 -0.55 -4.92
C ALA A 115 -24.75 0.85 -5.06
N ASP A 116 -24.09 1.34 -4.01
CA ASP A 116 -23.47 2.68 -3.99
C ASP A 116 -21.95 2.65 -4.18
N GLU A 117 -21.39 1.48 -4.52
CA GLU A 117 -19.96 1.27 -4.68
C GLU A 117 -19.56 1.18 -6.15
N ARG A 118 -18.42 1.79 -6.49
CA ARG A 118 -17.75 1.56 -7.76
C ARG A 118 -16.49 0.76 -7.49
N VAL A 119 -16.49 -0.51 -7.86
CA VAL A 119 -15.33 -1.39 -7.80
C VAL A 119 -14.81 -1.60 -9.21
N SER A 120 -13.53 -1.34 -9.41
CA SER A 120 -12.84 -1.67 -10.67
C SER A 120 -11.69 -2.61 -10.39
N GLU A 121 -11.53 -3.62 -11.24
CA GLU A 121 -10.40 -4.54 -11.16
C GLU A 121 -9.20 -3.97 -11.91
N ASN A 122 -8.04 -4.00 -11.24
CA ASN A 122 -6.77 -3.66 -11.85
C ASN A 122 -5.87 -4.89 -11.88
N THR A 123 -5.13 -5.05 -12.97
CA THR A 123 -4.15 -6.14 -13.08
C THR A 123 -2.85 -5.73 -12.42
N GLN A 124 -2.41 -6.49 -11.42
CA GLN A 124 -1.09 -6.37 -10.83
C GLN A 124 -0.21 -7.53 -11.28
N GLN A 125 1.02 -7.21 -11.68
CA GLN A 125 2.01 -8.22 -12.04
C GLN A 125 2.96 -8.43 -10.87
N THR A 126 3.11 -9.68 -10.44
CA THR A 126 4.02 -10.07 -9.37
C THR A 126 5.09 -11.00 -9.93
N LEU A 127 6.36 -10.69 -9.63
CA LEU A 127 7.48 -11.56 -9.94
C LEU A 127 7.97 -12.23 -8.66
N LEU A 128 7.90 -13.55 -8.61
CA LEU A 128 8.50 -14.33 -7.52
C LEU A 128 10.02 -14.36 -7.72
N LEU A 129 10.75 -13.87 -6.71
CA LEU A 129 12.21 -13.87 -6.70
C LEU A 129 12.79 -15.07 -5.92
N ASP A 130 12.13 -16.22 -6.01
CA ASP A 130 12.51 -17.49 -5.36
C ASP A 130 13.56 -18.28 -6.14
N LYS A 131 13.87 -17.85 -7.36
CA LYS A 131 14.82 -18.51 -8.27
C LYS A 131 16.15 -17.77 -8.31
N HIS A 132 17.21 -18.52 -8.57
CA HIS A 132 18.51 -17.93 -8.85
C HIS A 132 18.45 -16.95 -10.04
N ALA A 133 19.22 -15.86 -10.02
CA ALA A 133 19.17 -14.79 -11.03
C ALA A 133 19.28 -15.30 -12.48
N ASP A 134 20.09 -16.33 -12.73
CA ASP A 134 20.25 -16.90 -14.07
C ASP A 134 18.98 -17.63 -14.55
N ALA A 135 18.26 -18.30 -13.66
CA ALA A 135 16.99 -18.93 -13.98
C ALA A 135 15.88 -17.89 -14.30
N LEU A 136 15.90 -16.74 -13.61
CA LEU A 136 15.01 -15.63 -13.94
C LEU A 136 15.34 -15.01 -15.29
N ARG A 137 16.64 -14.85 -15.63
CA ARG A 137 17.11 -14.31 -16.92
C ARG A 137 16.67 -15.13 -18.12
N VAL A 138 16.56 -16.46 -17.96
CA VAL A 138 16.07 -17.36 -19.04
C VAL A 138 14.64 -16.99 -19.44
N GLY A 139 13.79 -16.57 -18.49
CA GLY A 139 12.41 -16.17 -18.75
C GLY A 139 12.25 -14.79 -19.40
N TYR A 140 13.31 -14.00 -19.52
CA TYR A 140 13.21 -12.65 -20.09
C TYR A 140 12.90 -12.66 -21.59
N SER A 141 12.03 -11.75 -22.02
CA SER A 141 11.75 -11.52 -23.44
C SER A 141 13.03 -11.10 -24.20
N LYS A 142 13.04 -11.28 -25.51
CA LYS A 142 14.15 -10.83 -26.39
C LYS A 142 14.44 -9.32 -26.22
N SER A 143 13.37 -8.50 -26.09
CA SER A 143 13.47 -7.06 -25.86
C SER A 143 14.15 -6.75 -24.53
N HIS A 144 13.73 -7.43 -23.47
CA HIS A 144 14.28 -7.25 -22.12
C HIS A 144 15.78 -7.61 -22.07
N ARG A 145 16.16 -8.75 -22.66
CA ARG A 145 17.57 -9.16 -22.76
C ARG A 145 18.42 -8.15 -23.56
N ARG A 146 17.86 -7.57 -24.63
CA ARG A 146 18.53 -6.52 -25.41
C ARG A 146 18.75 -5.24 -24.60
N ASN A 147 17.73 -4.82 -23.83
CA ASN A 147 17.84 -3.62 -23.00
C ASN A 147 18.85 -3.81 -21.85
N LEU A 148 18.88 -4.96 -21.21
CA LEU A 148 19.88 -5.29 -20.20
C LEU A 148 21.33 -5.27 -20.77
N ARG A 149 21.52 -5.76 -21.99
CA ARG A 149 22.85 -5.68 -22.65
C ARG A 149 23.27 -4.25 -22.95
N LYS A 150 22.32 -3.36 -23.27
CA LYS A 150 22.63 -1.94 -23.49
C LYS A 150 22.98 -1.21 -22.20
N GLY A 151 22.32 -1.53 -21.08
CA GLY A 151 22.62 -0.96 -19.76
C GLY A 151 23.77 -1.64 -19.04
N GLY A 152 24.31 -2.73 -19.56
CA GLY A 152 25.38 -3.51 -18.90
C GLY A 152 26.74 -2.80 -18.81
N THR A 153 26.88 -1.61 -19.38
CA THR A 153 28.05 -0.74 -19.24
C THR A 153 27.85 0.38 -18.21
N ASP A 154 26.63 0.49 -17.68
CA ASP A 154 26.31 1.51 -16.68
C ASP A 154 26.81 1.04 -15.31
N GLU A 155 27.52 1.92 -14.61
CA GLU A 155 27.90 1.68 -13.22
C GLU A 155 26.67 1.85 -12.31
N ILE A 156 26.38 0.83 -11.53
CA ILE A 156 25.30 0.89 -10.54
C ILE A 156 25.96 1.13 -9.20
N THR A 157 25.73 2.32 -8.63
CA THR A 157 26.19 2.66 -7.28
C THR A 157 24.99 2.64 -6.31
N GLY A 158 25.22 2.19 -5.07
CA GLY A 158 24.25 2.22 -3.98
C GLY A 158 24.40 3.43 -3.05
N ASP A 159 25.36 4.32 -3.34
CA ASP A 159 25.84 5.35 -2.41
C ASP A 159 25.13 6.71 -2.61
N ILE A 160 23.92 6.72 -3.13
CA ILE A 160 23.13 7.94 -3.26
C ILE A 160 22.50 8.32 -1.91
N SER A 161 22.72 9.54 -1.46
CA SER A 161 22.07 10.06 -0.26
C SER A 161 20.59 10.38 -0.50
N ALA A 162 19.80 10.43 0.56
CA ALA A 162 18.36 10.76 0.45
C ALA A 162 18.11 12.14 -0.19
N PRO A 163 18.89 13.21 0.10
CA PRO A 163 18.76 14.50 -0.59
C PRO A 163 19.05 14.40 -2.09
N GLU A 164 20.13 13.73 -2.49
CA GLU A 164 20.51 13.54 -3.91
C GLU A 164 19.43 12.72 -4.66
N PHE A 165 18.91 11.65 -4.04
CA PHE A 165 17.81 10.90 -4.60
C PHE A 165 16.57 11.77 -4.78
N THR A 166 16.24 12.61 -3.79
CA THR A 166 15.09 13.51 -3.85
C THR A 166 15.24 14.52 -4.98
N GLU A 167 16.43 15.13 -5.13
CA GLU A 167 16.71 16.05 -6.23
C GLU A 167 16.58 15.37 -7.59
N LEU A 168 17.18 14.18 -7.74
CA LEU A 168 17.05 13.38 -8.96
C LEU A 168 15.60 13.05 -9.29
N PHE A 169 14.84 12.63 -8.29
CA PHE A 169 13.42 12.32 -8.44
C PHE A 169 12.59 13.53 -8.88
N VAL A 170 12.78 14.67 -8.23
CA VAL A 170 12.10 15.94 -8.60
C VAL A 170 12.42 16.33 -10.04
N ARG A 171 13.70 16.28 -10.42
CA ARG A 171 14.15 16.67 -11.75
C ARG A 171 13.65 15.74 -12.87
N THR A 172 13.53 14.44 -12.59
CA THR A 172 13.24 13.44 -13.64
C THR A 172 11.78 12.98 -13.66
N THR A 173 11.17 12.85 -12.50
CA THR A 173 9.86 12.19 -12.35
C THR A 173 8.77 13.18 -11.99
N ALA A 174 8.95 14.00 -10.97
CA ALA A 174 7.94 14.94 -10.51
C ALA A 174 7.60 15.97 -11.61
N ALA A 175 8.56 16.39 -12.40
CA ALA A 175 8.36 17.30 -13.53
C ALA A 175 7.42 16.74 -14.61
N ARG A 176 7.32 15.40 -14.75
CA ARG A 176 6.44 14.74 -15.71
C ARG A 176 4.99 14.64 -15.23
N PHE A 177 4.76 14.68 -13.94
CA PHE A 177 3.43 14.53 -13.34
C PHE A 177 2.78 15.87 -12.97
N GLY A 178 3.34 17.00 -13.47
CA GLY A 178 2.83 18.35 -13.24
C GLY A 178 2.73 18.60 -11.74
N GLY A 179 3.79 19.13 -11.15
CA GLY A 179 3.86 19.33 -9.70
C GLY A 179 2.60 19.98 -9.16
N SER A 180 1.72 19.19 -8.58
CA SER A 180 0.66 19.67 -7.73
C SER A 180 1.27 19.78 -6.33
N SER A 181 1.71 21.00 -6.00
CA SER A 181 1.99 21.44 -4.65
C SER A 181 0.77 21.26 -3.75
#